data_21f4cfea2747be10b33a4a10480d1a3f
#
_entry.id   21f4cfea2747be10b33a4a10480d1a3f
#
_cell.length_a   1.000
_cell.length_b   1.000
_cell.length_c   1.000
_cell.angle_alpha   90.00
_cell.angle_beta   90.00
_cell.angle_gamma   90.00
#
_symmetry.space_group_name_H-M   'P 1'
#
loop_
_entity.id
_entity.type
_entity.pdbx_description
1 polymer ?
#
loop_
_entity_poly.entity_id
_entity_poly.type
_entity_poly.pdbx_seq_one_letter_code
_entity_poly.pdbx_strand_id
1 'polypeptide(L)'
;DKTRFVWDGLRRQRLDRPYVRENGKLRPASWEEALGKAADAIKGAAKLTGLIGDLVSVEAAFGLKALVEGQGGQVESRTDGTKLPAGNRSAYVGTAQIEDIDTAKFIQLIGTNPREEAPVLNARIRKAWLNGAQIGLVGEAADLTYEYAHVGTDRAALAGLIGKNYRAVLEAPSIVIVGQGALTGADGAAVLSQAMKLAEETGSKFMVLHTAAGRVGALDIGATAEGGVEAALDGADVVFNLGADEIDIAAGAFVIYQGSHGDRGAHRADVILPAAAYTEENALFVNTEGRPQLAMRAGFAPGEAKENWAILRALSGEVGRVLPYDSLAQLRSSLIEAHPHLAAIDEVAENEWTPLALSNMGEGDFVTALRDFYLSNPIARASSLMAELSSLAKAQNTEQVAAE
;
A
#
# COMPACT_ATOMS: atom_id res chain seq x y z
N ASP A 1 8.44 -17.75 3.04
CA ASP A 1 9.76 -17.49 3.63
C ASP A 1 9.86 -16.13 4.32
N LYS A 2 9.32 -15.05 3.75
CA LYS A 2 9.25 -13.75 4.46
C LYS A 2 8.60 -13.85 5.84
N THR A 3 7.61 -14.70 6.03
CA THR A 3 6.95 -14.90 7.33
C THR A 3 7.86 -15.46 8.41
N ARG A 4 8.88 -16.23 8.06
CA ARG A 4 9.87 -16.73 9.04
C ARG A 4 10.78 -15.63 9.53
N PHE A 5 11.09 -14.65 8.72
CA PHE A 5 12.01 -13.56 9.01
C PHE A 5 11.32 -12.40 9.72
N VAL A 6 9.99 -12.29 9.61
CA VAL A 6 9.17 -11.34 10.38
C VAL A 6 9.41 -11.50 11.89
N TRP A 7 9.64 -12.71 12.37
CA TRP A 7 9.95 -12.97 13.78
C TRP A 7 11.21 -12.24 14.28
N ASP A 8 12.27 -12.18 13.50
CA ASP A 8 13.48 -11.44 13.85
C ASP A 8 13.20 -9.95 13.91
N GLY A 9 12.57 -9.38 12.86
CA GLY A 9 12.20 -7.97 12.79
C GLY A 9 11.18 -7.55 13.83
N LEU A 10 10.18 -8.40 14.13
CA LEU A 10 9.15 -8.11 15.13
C LEU A 10 9.70 -7.90 16.54
N ARG A 11 10.89 -8.36 16.84
CA ARG A 11 11.51 -8.25 18.17
C ARG A 11 12.50 -7.11 18.30
N ARG A 12 12.87 -6.49 17.18
CA ARG A 12 13.93 -5.47 17.15
C ARG A 12 13.35 -4.10 16.86
N GLN A 13 14.04 -3.07 17.32
CA GLN A 13 13.68 -1.68 17.10
C GLN A 13 12.22 -1.33 17.47
N ARG A 14 11.66 -2.02 18.46
CA ARG A 14 10.28 -1.84 18.88
C ARG A 14 10.09 -0.55 19.68
N LEU A 15 9.02 0.17 19.35
CA LEU A 15 8.55 1.28 20.15
C LEU A 15 7.69 0.72 21.29
N ASP A 16 8.15 0.87 22.53
CA ASP A 16 7.54 0.28 23.72
C ASP A 16 6.89 1.28 24.66
N ARG A 17 7.07 2.59 24.43
CA ARG A 17 6.51 3.69 25.20
C ARG A 17 6.43 4.95 24.36
N PRO A 18 5.62 5.96 24.77
CA PRO A 18 5.58 7.25 24.09
C PRO A 18 6.90 8.02 24.18
N TYR A 19 7.17 8.82 23.15
CA TYR A 19 8.30 9.76 23.13
C TYR A 19 7.84 11.13 22.67
N VAL A 20 8.50 12.17 23.17
CA VAL A 20 8.34 13.55 22.70
C VAL A 20 9.71 14.13 22.37
N ARG A 21 9.75 14.99 21.35
CA ARG A 21 10.98 15.71 20.98
C ARG A 21 11.11 16.97 21.83
N GLU A 22 12.27 17.11 22.45
CA GLU A 22 12.64 18.26 23.23
C GLU A 22 14.08 18.63 22.93
N ASN A 23 14.35 19.90 22.61
CA ASN A 23 15.68 20.39 22.20
C ASN A 23 16.33 19.53 21.07
N GLY A 24 15.53 19.09 20.10
CA GLY A 24 15.96 18.28 18.96
C GLY A 24 16.16 16.78 19.24
N LYS A 25 15.96 16.30 20.49
CA LYS A 25 16.14 14.91 20.87
C LYS A 25 14.84 14.28 21.36
N LEU A 26 14.57 13.05 20.95
CA LEU A 26 13.48 12.25 21.50
C LEU A 26 13.78 11.82 22.92
N ARG A 27 12.84 11.99 23.83
CA ARG A 27 12.89 11.47 25.20
C ARG A 27 11.61 10.69 25.52
N PRO A 28 11.68 9.70 26.43
CA PRO A 28 10.48 9.04 26.94
C PRO A 28 9.49 10.04 27.54
N ALA A 29 8.22 9.78 27.36
CA ALA A 29 7.12 10.57 27.89
C ALA A 29 6.00 9.65 28.41
N SER A 30 5.08 10.20 29.21
CA SER A 30 3.84 9.50 29.53
C SER A 30 2.84 9.56 28.36
N TRP A 31 1.87 8.65 28.36
CA TRP A 31 0.75 8.72 27.40
C TRP A 31 0.00 10.05 27.48
N GLU A 32 -0.24 10.56 28.70
CA GLU A 32 -0.90 11.86 28.92
C GLU A 32 -0.14 13.00 28.25
N GLU A 33 1.19 13.07 28.46
CA GLU A 33 2.03 14.11 27.83
C GLU A 33 2.04 14.00 26.30
N ALA A 34 2.20 12.77 25.77
CA ALA A 34 2.29 12.56 24.34
C ALA A 34 0.97 12.84 23.62
N LEU A 35 -0.16 12.37 24.17
CA LEU A 35 -1.49 12.64 23.64
C LEU A 35 -1.82 14.13 23.71
N GLY A 36 -1.51 14.79 24.85
CA GLY A 36 -1.72 16.23 25.01
C GLY A 36 -0.95 17.05 23.96
N LYS A 37 0.35 16.79 23.77
CA LYS A 37 1.15 17.46 22.72
C LYS A 37 0.63 17.20 21.31
N ALA A 38 0.25 15.96 21.00
CA ALA A 38 -0.33 15.61 19.72
C ALA A 38 -1.66 16.36 19.49
N ALA A 39 -2.52 16.38 20.50
CA ALA A 39 -3.81 17.06 20.44
C ALA A 39 -3.66 18.58 20.27
N ASP A 40 -2.71 19.20 20.99
CA ASP A 40 -2.44 20.64 20.85
C ASP A 40 -1.94 21.00 19.44
N ALA A 41 -1.06 20.17 18.87
CA ALA A 41 -0.61 20.35 17.49
C ALA A 41 -1.79 20.23 16.50
N ILE A 42 -2.63 19.19 16.63
CA ILE A 42 -3.81 18.99 15.78
C ILE A 42 -4.80 20.16 15.88
N LYS A 43 -5.12 20.62 17.09
CA LYS A 43 -6.04 21.76 17.32
C LYS A 43 -5.49 23.08 16.75
N GLY A 44 -4.17 23.25 16.74
CA GLY A 44 -3.51 24.45 16.23
C GLY A 44 -3.19 24.40 14.73
N ALA A 45 -3.42 23.28 14.07
CA ALA A 45 -3.05 23.09 12.67
C ALA A 45 -3.87 23.98 11.72
N ALA A 46 -3.19 24.71 10.86
CA ALA A 46 -3.80 25.40 9.71
C ALA A 46 -4.00 24.42 8.54
N LYS A 47 -3.03 23.51 8.32
CA LYS A 47 -3.13 22.43 7.35
C LYS A 47 -2.69 21.10 7.98
N LEU A 48 -3.67 20.28 8.35
CA LEU A 48 -3.47 18.94 8.91
C LEU A 48 -3.53 17.88 7.80
N THR A 49 -2.50 17.05 7.71
CA THR A 49 -2.45 15.91 6.78
C THR A 49 -2.23 14.61 7.55
N GLY A 50 -3.07 13.59 7.29
CA GLY A 50 -2.87 12.23 7.76
C GLY A 50 -2.26 11.35 6.67
N LEU A 51 -1.16 10.66 6.97
CA LEU A 51 -0.58 9.65 6.10
C LEU A 51 -0.90 8.26 6.62
N ILE A 52 -1.29 7.36 5.72
CA ILE A 52 -1.62 5.96 6.02
C ILE A 52 -0.60 5.06 5.34
N GLY A 53 0.18 4.33 6.14
CA GLY A 53 1.25 3.46 5.67
C GLY A 53 0.77 2.10 5.16
N ASP A 54 1.71 1.36 4.59
CA ASP A 54 1.46 0.13 3.82
C ASP A 54 0.91 -1.06 4.64
N LEU A 55 1.17 -1.09 5.95
CA LEU A 55 0.74 -2.18 6.84
C LEU A 55 -0.43 -1.80 7.76
N VAL A 56 -1.08 -0.67 7.49
CA VAL A 56 -2.19 -0.16 8.32
C VAL A 56 -3.48 -0.93 8.02
N SER A 57 -4.17 -1.33 9.08
CA SER A 57 -5.49 -1.98 8.97
C SER A 57 -6.58 -1.01 8.53
N VAL A 58 -7.67 -1.55 7.99
CA VAL A 58 -8.82 -0.72 7.56
C VAL A 58 -9.43 0.03 8.74
N GLU A 59 -9.51 -0.60 9.92
CA GLU A 59 -10.02 0.03 11.14
C GLU A 59 -9.17 1.23 11.58
N ALA A 60 -7.85 1.08 11.56
CA ALA A 60 -6.94 2.18 11.92
C ALA A 60 -6.99 3.31 10.90
N ALA A 61 -7.02 2.98 9.61
CA ALA A 61 -7.17 3.94 8.53
C ALA A 61 -8.49 4.72 8.62
N PHE A 62 -9.61 4.02 8.90
CA PHE A 62 -10.93 4.62 9.11
C PHE A 62 -10.94 5.56 10.32
N GLY A 63 -10.34 5.14 11.43
CA GLY A 63 -10.22 5.96 12.65
C GLY A 63 -9.39 7.22 12.41
N LEU A 64 -8.24 7.10 11.72
CA LEU A 64 -7.41 8.27 11.38
C LEU A 64 -8.15 9.23 10.44
N LYS A 65 -8.81 8.68 9.40
CA LYS A 65 -9.61 9.49 8.47
C LYS A 65 -10.67 10.29 9.21
N ALA A 66 -11.45 9.65 10.06
CA ALA A 66 -12.48 10.32 10.85
C ALA A 66 -11.92 11.40 11.81
N LEU A 67 -10.75 11.15 12.43
CA LEU A 67 -10.08 12.11 13.29
C LEU A 67 -9.59 13.32 12.50
N VAL A 68 -8.85 13.10 11.42
CA VAL A 68 -8.19 14.16 10.63
C VAL A 68 -9.22 15.00 9.87
N GLU A 69 -10.15 14.38 9.15
CA GLU A 69 -11.21 15.08 8.42
C GLU A 69 -12.16 15.80 9.38
N GLY A 70 -12.38 15.23 10.56
CA GLY A 70 -13.11 15.86 11.63
C GLY A 70 -12.50 17.20 12.12
N GLN A 71 -11.22 17.41 11.88
CA GLN A 71 -10.51 18.66 12.17
C GLN A 71 -10.28 19.53 10.92
N GLY A 72 -10.93 19.20 9.80
CA GLY A 72 -10.79 19.92 8.54
C GLY A 72 -9.54 19.57 7.75
N GLY A 73 -8.82 18.52 8.15
CA GLY A 73 -7.65 18.00 7.45
C GLY A 73 -8.02 17.02 6.33
N GLN A 74 -7.00 16.42 5.74
CA GLN A 74 -7.12 15.41 4.68
C GLN A 74 -6.23 14.19 4.97
N VAL A 75 -6.58 13.03 4.41
CA VAL A 75 -5.76 11.82 4.54
C VAL A 75 -5.29 11.32 3.18
N GLU A 76 -4.10 10.68 3.15
CA GLU A 76 -3.54 10.08 1.95
C GLU A 76 -2.91 8.72 2.26
N SER A 77 -3.28 7.70 1.48
CA SER A 77 -2.75 6.35 1.61
C SER A 77 -1.78 5.96 0.49
N ARG A 78 -1.72 6.71 -0.61
CA ARG A 78 -0.87 6.44 -1.78
C ARG A 78 0.51 7.05 -1.57
N THR A 79 1.18 6.62 -0.51
CA THR A 79 2.47 7.17 -0.04
C THR A 79 3.63 6.91 -1.01
N ASP A 80 3.49 5.96 -1.93
CA ASP A 80 4.39 5.67 -3.04
C ASP A 80 4.17 6.59 -4.28
N GLY A 81 3.18 7.47 -4.22
CA GLY A 81 2.84 8.39 -5.32
C GLY A 81 1.94 7.80 -6.40
N THR A 82 1.44 6.58 -6.22
CA THR A 82 0.55 5.93 -7.19
C THR A 82 -0.70 6.77 -7.49
N LYS A 83 -1.12 6.79 -8.76
CA LYS A 83 -2.23 7.63 -9.26
C LYS A 83 -3.57 6.87 -9.32
N LEU A 84 -3.79 5.96 -8.37
CA LEU A 84 -5.05 5.22 -8.25
C LEU A 84 -6.18 6.15 -7.78
N PRO A 85 -7.36 6.13 -8.41
CA PRO A 85 -8.50 6.93 -7.98
C PRO A 85 -9.18 6.32 -6.75
N ALA A 86 -9.77 7.16 -5.90
CA ALA A 86 -10.76 6.69 -4.94
C ALA A 86 -12.13 6.52 -5.60
N GLY A 87 -12.97 5.67 -5.00
CA GLY A 87 -14.39 5.54 -5.37
C GLY A 87 -14.68 4.75 -6.63
N ASN A 88 -13.67 4.45 -7.46
CA ASN A 88 -13.82 3.55 -8.61
C ASN A 88 -13.09 2.24 -8.34
N ARG A 89 -13.78 1.29 -7.71
CA ARG A 89 -13.21 0.02 -7.27
C ARG A 89 -12.70 -0.82 -8.44
N SER A 90 -13.30 -0.74 -9.61
CA SER A 90 -12.82 -1.47 -10.79
C SER A 90 -11.45 -0.97 -11.28
N ALA A 91 -11.08 0.26 -10.96
CA ALA A 91 -9.81 0.86 -11.35
C ALA A 91 -8.64 0.49 -10.40
N TYR A 92 -8.91 0.00 -9.19
CA TYR A 92 -7.85 -0.40 -8.26
C TYR A 92 -7.94 -1.86 -7.76
N VAL A 93 -9.06 -2.55 -8.01
CA VAL A 93 -9.20 -4.00 -7.79
C VAL A 93 -9.30 -4.71 -9.14
N GLY A 94 -10.16 -4.20 -10.03
CA GLY A 94 -10.44 -4.82 -11.33
C GLY A 94 -11.57 -5.86 -11.27
N THR A 95 -11.53 -6.81 -12.19
CA THR A 95 -12.55 -7.86 -12.37
C THR A 95 -11.98 -9.27 -12.29
N ALA A 96 -10.65 -9.42 -12.24
CA ALA A 96 -9.99 -10.71 -12.14
C ALA A 96 -9.86 -11.15 -10.69
N GLN A 97 -10.12 -12.42 -10.43
CA GLN A 97 -9.79 -13.10 -9.18
C GLN A 97 -8.44 -13.81 -9.31
N ILE A 98 -7.79 -14.09 -8.18
CA ILE A 98 -6.49 -14.78 -8.18
C ILE A 98 -6.61 -16.19 -8.80
N GLU A 99 -7.74 -16.85 -8.64
CA GLU A 99 -8.00 -18.17 -9.23
C GLU A 99 -8.17 -18.16 -10.75
N ASP A 100 -8.56 -17.03 -11.35
CA ASP A 100 -8.65 -16.90 -12.81
C ASP A 100 -7.31 -17.13 -13.51
N ILE A 101 -6.21 -16.85 -12.81
CA ILE A 101 -4.85 -17.09 -13.31
C ILE A 101 -4.62 -18.57 -13.65
N ASP A 102 -5.19 -19.48 -12.87
CA ASP A 102 -4.98 -20.92 -13.04
C ASP A 102 -5.55 -21.45 -14.38
N THR A 103 -6.54 -20.77 -14.95
CA THR A 103 -7.22 -21.16 -16.20
C THR A 103 -6.92 -20.22 -17.37
N ALA A 104 -6.19 -19.12 -17.12
CA ALA A 104 -5.84 -18.16 -18.15
C ALA A 104 -5.04 -18.81 -19.30
N LYS A 105 -5.31 -18.41 -20.55
CA LYS A 105 -4.56 -18.80 -21.73
C LYS A 105 -3.56 -17.73 -22.15
N PHE A 106 -3.85 -16.49 -21.76
CA PHE A 106 -2.94 -15.37 -21.98
C PHE A 106 -2.95 -14.44 -20.76
N ILE A 107 -1.77 -13.99 -20.35
CA ILE A 107 -1.59 -13.02 -19.25
C ILE A 107 -0.68 -11.89 -19.72
N GLN A 108 -1.20 -10.66 -19.77
CA GLN A 108 -0.42 -9.46 -20.07
C GLN A 108 -0.01 -8.78 -18.77
N LEU A 109 1.29 -8.71 -18.53
CA LEU A 109 1.89 -7.97 -17.42
C LEU A 109 2.28 -6.56 -17.89
N ILE A 110 1.97 -5.53 -17.10
CA ILE A 110 2.27 -4.12 -17.40
C ILE A 110 2.92 -3.47 -16.17
N GLY A 111 4.18 -3.06 -16.28
CA GLY A 111 4.92 -2.33 -15.25
C GLY A 111 4.99 -3.06 -13.90
N THR A 112 5.18 -4.39 -13.94
CA THR A 112 5.30 -5.23 -12.76
C THR A 112 6.35 -6.33 -12.92
N ASN A 113 7.05 -6.62 -11.82
CA ASN A 113 7.83 -7.83 -11.62
C ASN A 113 7.13 -8.69 -10.56
N PRO A 114 6.18 -9.57 -10.94
CA PRO A 114 5.42 -10.35 -9.98
C PRO A 114 6.28 -11.33 -9.18
N ARG A 115 7.50 -11.67 -9.62
CA ARG A 115 8.43 -12.50 -8.85
C ARG A 115 8.85 -11.82 -7.54
N GLU A 116 9.01 -10.51 -7.56
CA GLU A 116 9.40 -9.71 -6.40
C GLU A 116 8.19 -9.08 -5.68
N GLU A 117 7.24 -8.56 -6.45
CA GLU A 117 6.07 -7.85 -5.91
C GLU A 117 5.05 -8.81 -5.28
N ALA A 118 4.81 -9.97 -5.90
CA ALA A 118 3.83 -10.96 -5.46
C ALA A 118 4.29 -12.41 -5.75
N PRO A 119 5.30 -12.94 -5.04
CA PRO A 119 5.91 -14.24 -5.36
C PRO A 119 4.93 -15.42 -5.42
N VAL A 120 3.89 -15.42 -4.58
CA VAL A 120 2.86 -16.49 -4.59
C VAL A 120 1.99 -16.40 -5.84
N LEU A 121 1.63 -15.19 -6.28
CA LEU A 121 0.90 -14.96 -7.52
C LEU A 121 1.80 -15.32 -8.73
N ASN A 122 3.09 -14.97 -8.69
CA ASN A 122 4.05 -15.38 -9.72
C ASN A 122 4.14 -16.91 -9.86
N ALA A 123 4.08 -17.65 -8.74
CA ALA A 123 4.05 -19.11 -8.79
C ALA A 123 2.78 -19.65 -9.48
N ARG A 124 1.63 -18.98 -9.34
CA ARG A 124 0.40 -19.31 -10.09
C ARG A 124 0.54 -18.99 -11.58
N ILE A 125 1.11 -17.84 -11.94
CA ILE A 125 1.39 -17.48 -13.34
C ILE A 125 2.33 -18.53 -13.97
N ARG A 126 3.39 -18.94 -13.24
CA ARG A 126 4.27 -20.00 -13.68
C ARG A 126 3.53 -21.33 -13.90
N LYS A 127 2.60 -21.68 -13.03
CA LYS A 127 1.76 -22.88 -13.19
C LYS A 127 0.87 -22.77 -14.45
N ALA A 128 0.25 -21.62 -14.69
CA ALA A 128 -0.51 -21.36 -15.91
C ALA A 128 0.36 -21.49 -17.17
N TRP A 129 1.58 -20.91 -17.15
CA TRP A 129 2.54 -21.07 -18.24
C TRP A 129 2.93 -22.52 -18.49
N LEU A 130 3.20 -23.32 -17.46
CA LEU A 130 3.45 -24.77 -17.60
C LEU A 130 2.26 -25.52 -18.20
N ASN A 131 1.05 -25.01 -18.06
CA ASN A 131 -0.17 -25.53 -18.66
C ASN A 131 -0.48 -24.92 -20.05
N GLY A 132 0.49 -24.19 -20.64
CA GLY A 132 0.42 -23.67 -22.00
C GLY A 132 -0.07 -22.22 -22.13
N ALA A 133 -0.25 -21.51 -21.02
CA ALA A 133 -0.59 -20.06 -21.09
C ALA A 133 0.59 -19.27 -21.69
N GLN A 134 0.28 -18.29 -22.54
CA GLN A 134 1.24 -17.33 -23.06
C GLN A 134 1.31 -16.11 -22.15
N ILE A 135 2.52 -15.58 -21.93
CA ILE A 135 2.75 -14.42 -21.07
C ILE A 135 3.36 -13.30 -21.92
N GLY A 136 2.80 -12.09 -21.80
CA GLY A 136 3.36 -10.86 -22.36
C GLY A 136 3.86 -9.95 -21.24
N LEU A 137 4.96 -9.22 -21.47
CA LEU A 137 5.47 -8.22 -20.54
C LEU A 137 5.71 -6.88 -21.26
N VAL A 138 5.11 -5.82 -20.75
CA VAL A 138 5.48 -4.43 -21.00
C VAL A 138 6.06 -3.87 -19.70
N GLY A 139 7.33 -3.55 -19.71
CA GLY A 139 8.09 -3.09 -18.54
C GLY A 139 9.53 -3.58 -18.58
N GLU A 140 10.26 -3.36 -17.51
CA GLU A 140 11.63 -3.81 -17.35
C GLU A 140 11.73 -5.34 -17.48
N ALA A 141 12.70 -5.82 -18.25
CA ALA A 141 12.93 -7.25 -18.41
C ALA A 141 13.44 -7.85 -17.09
N ALA A 142 12.86 -8.98 -16.68
CA ALA A 142 13.19 -9.65 -15.44
C ALA A 142 13.18 -11.17 -15.58
N ASP A 143 13.97 -11.86 -14.76
CA ASP A 143 13.85 -13.32 -14.63
C ASP A 143 12.59 -13.66 -13.83
N LEU A 144 11.49 -13.98 -14.53
CA LEU A 144 10.20 -14.38 -13.93
C LEU A 144 10.12 -15.88 -13.64
N THR A 145 11.18 -16.66 -13.95
CA THR A 145 11.24 -18.13 -13.86
C THR A 145 10.39 -18.88 -14.89
N TYR A 146 9.92 -18.20 -15.94
CA TYR A 146 9.21 -18.73 -17.10
C TYR A 146 9.44 -17.84 -18.33
N GLU A 147 9.19 -18.37 -19.52
CA GLU A 147 9.30 -17.62 -20.76
C GLU A 147 8.12 -16.65 -20.95
N TYR A 148 8.41 -15.50 -21.51
CA TYR A 148 7.41 -14.50 -21.88
C TYR A 148 7.83 -13.74 -23.13
N ALA A 149 6.85 -13.17 -23.84
CA ALA A 149 7.09 -12.24 -24.93
C ALA A 149 7.37 -10.85 -24.34
N HIS A 150 8.60 -10.36 -24.45
CA HIS A 150 8.93 -8.99 -24.04
C HIS A 150 8.50 -8.01 -25.14
N VAL A 151 7.45 -7.24 -24.88
CA VAL A 151 6.83 -6.34 -25.84
C VAL A 151 7.59 -5.01 -25.94
N GLY A 152 8.17 -4.57 -24.84
CA GLY A 152 8.96 -3.34 -24.70
C GLY A 152 8.97 -2.83 -23.27
N THR A 153 9.72 -1.76 -23.01
CA THR A 153 9.94 -1.24 -21.65
C THR A 153 9.08 -0.03 -21.32
N ASP A 154 8.50 0.61 -22.34
CA ASP A 154 7.99 1.97 -22.24
C ASP A 154 6.46 2.11 -22.52
N ARG A 155 6.00 3.34 -22.40
CA ARG A 155 4.61 3.73 -22.67
C ARG A 155 4.21 3.56 -24.13
N ALA A 156 5.16 3.69 -25.06
CA ALA A 156 4.92 3.47 -26.50
C ALA A 156 4.64 1.99 -26.78
N ALA A 157 5.28 1.07 -26.09
CA ALA A 157 5.00 -0.35 -26.16
C ALA A 157 3.57 -0.67 -25.71
N LEU A 158 3.11 -0.09 -24.60
CA LEU A 158 1.72 -0.24 -24.16
C LEU A 158 0.73 0.35 -25.19
N ALA A 159 0.95 1.57 -25.66
CA ALA A 159 0.12 2.20 -26.69
C ALA A 159 0.09 1.36 -27.99
N GLY A 160 1.19 0.67 -28.30
CA GLY A 160 1.29 -0.23 -29.43
C GLY A 160 0.40 -1.47 -29.36
N LEU A 161 -0.09 -1.87 -28.19
CA LEU A 161 -1.02 -2.98 -28.00
C LEU A 161 -2.48 -2.58 -28.26
N ILE A 162 -2.83 -1.31 -28.05
CA ILE A 162 -4.18 -0.80 -28.17
C ILE A 162 -4.50 -0.52 -29.64
N GLY A 163 -5.70 -0.88 -30.09
CA GLY A 163 -6.20 -0.61 -31.44
C GLY A 163 -5.52 -1.42 -32.56
N LYS A 164 -4.53 -2.25 -32.30
CA LYS A 164 -4.01 -3.26 -33.24
C LYS A 164 -4.78 -4.56 -32.97
N ASN A 165 -4.90 -5.43 -34.00
CA ASN A 165 -5.54 -6.74 -33.87
C ASN A 165 -4.91 -7.66 -32.77
N TYR A 166 -4.52 -7.06 -31.64
CA TYR A 166 -3.96 -7.77 -30.48
C TYR A 166 -4.97 -8.77 -29.94
N ARG A 167 -6.28 -8.43 -30.06
CA ARG A 167 -7.37 -9.35 -29.77
C ARG A 167 -7.30 -10.68 -30.57
N ALA A 168 -6.74 -10.66 -31.78
CA ALA A 168 -6.59 -11.87 -32.59
C ALA A 168 -5.44 -12.77 -32.10
N VAL A 169 -4.54 -12.23 -31.26
CA VAL A 169 -3.40 -12.96 -30.67
C VAL A 169 -3.74 -13.48 -29.29
N LEU A 170 -4.75 -12.87 -28.62
CA LEU A 170 -5.15 -13.25 -27.28
C LEU A 170 -6.12 -14.42 -27.29
N GLU A 171 -5.69 -15.54 -26.77
CA GLU A 171 -6.59 -16.64 -26.47
C GLU A 171 -7.35 -16.36 -25.17
N ALA A 172 -8.68 -16.48 -25.22
CA ALA A 172 -9.50 -16.39 -24.02
C ALA A 172 -9.52 -17.74 -23.26
N PRO A 173 -9.59 -17.72 -21.93
CA PRO A 173 -9.65 -16.56 -21.04
C PRO A 173 -8.30 -15.85 -20.91
N SER A 174 -8.32 -14.52 -20.87
CA SER A 174 -7.14 -13.68 -20.76
C SER A 174 -7.23 -12.66 -19.62
N ILE A 175 -6.08 -12.23 -19.09
CA ILE A 175 -5.99 -11.31 -17.96
C ILE A 175 -4.96 -10.23 -18.28
N VAL A 176 -5.29 -8.96 -17.99
CA VAL A 176 -4.35 -7.84 -17.95
C VAL A 176 -4.04 -7.54 -16.48
N ILE A 177 -2.75 -7.61 -16.10
CA ILE A 177 -2.26 -7.32 -14.75
C ILE A 177 -1.38 -6.08 -14.80
N VAL A 178 -1.76 -5.04 -14.04
CA VAL A 178 -1.01 -3.77 -13.96
C VAL A 178 -0.37 -3.65 -12.58
N GLY A 179 0.95 -3.43 -12.53
CA GLY A 179 1.67 -3.22 -11.28
C GLY A 179 1.87 -1.74 -10.94
N GLN A 180 2.33 -1.48 -9.72
CA GLN A 180 2.54 -0.13 -9.21
C GLN A 180 3.63 0.62 -9.99
N GLY A 181 4.61 -0.07 -10.57
CA GLY A 181 5.65 0.54 -11.40
C GLY A 181 5.11 1.28 -12.63
N ALA A 182 3.93 0.88 -13.13
CA ALA A 182 3.22 1.60 -14.19
C ALA A 182 2.44 2.82 -13.68
N LEU A 183 2.10 2.88 -12.38
CA LEU A 183 1.12 3.80 -11.82
C LEU A 183 1.70 4.93 -10.96
N THR A 184 2.99 4.87 -10.61
CA THR A 184 3.66 5.87 -9.75
C THR A 184 4.18 7.09 -10.51
N GLY A 185 4.30 7.02 -11.85
CA GLY A 185 4.68 8.15 -12.68
C GLY A 185 3.63 9.28 -12.67
N ALA A 186 4.03 10.47 -13.09
CA ALA A 186 3.12 11.63 -13.17
C ALA A 186 1.88 11.35 -14.04
N ASP A 187 2.01 10.50 -15.04
CA ASP A 187 0.97 10.06 -15.97
C ASP A 187 0.31 8.72 -15.58
N GLY A 188 0.54 8.22 -14.34
CA GLY A 188 0.05 6.91 -13.90
C GLY A 188 -1.46 6.71 -14.08
N ALA A 189 -2.28 7.77 -13.90
CA ALA A 189 -3.71 7.71 -14.18
C ALA A 189 -4.01 7.49 -15.67
N ALA A 190 -3.22 8.08 -16.57
CA ALA A 190 -3.35 7.86 -18.01
C ALA A 190 -2.93 6.43 -18.38
N VAL A 191 -1.84 5.93 -17.82
CA VAL A 191 -1.41 4.53 -18.01
C VAL A 191 -2.49 3.57 -17.56
N LEU A 192 -3.09 3.80 -16.39
CA LEU A 192 -4.21 3.00 -15.88
C LEU A 192 -5.39 2.99 -16.86
N SER A 193 -5.79 4.18 -17.36
CA SER A 193 -6.90 4.29 -18.31
C SER A 193 -6.65 3.52 -19.61
N GLN A 194 -5.41 3.55 -20.09
CA GLN A 194 -5.01 2.81 -21.30
C GLN A 194 -4.95 1.29 -21.05
N ALA A 195 -4.50 0.85 -19.89
CA ALA A 195 -4.50 -0.56 -19.53
C ALA A 195 -5.93 -1.12 -19.35
N MET A 196 -6.84 -0.33 -18.76
CA MET A 196 -8.27 -0.67 -18.69
C MET A 196 -8.89 -0.73 -20.09
N LYS A 197 -8.51 0.19 -20.99
CA LYS A 197 -8.96 0.17 -22.39
C LYS A 197 -8.47 -1.08 -23.13
N LEU A 198 -7.22 -1.48 -22.92
CA LEU A 198 -6.69 -2.73 -23.46
C LEU A 198 -7.52 -3.93 -22.99
N ALA A 199 -7.83 -4.02 -21.69
CA ALA A 199 -8.65 -5.10 -21.16
C ALA A 199 -10.07 -5.12 -21.78
N GLU A 200 -10.69 -3.95 -21.94
CA GLU A 200 -12.01 -3.81 -22.57
C GLU A 200 -12.00 -4.26 -24.05
N GLU A 201 -11.03 -3.78 -24.84
CA GLU A 201 -10.92 -4.12 -26.27
C GLU A 201 -10.64 -5.59 -26.51
N THR A 202 -9.88 -6.23 -25.62
CA THR A 202 -9.52 -7.65 -25.73
C THR A 202 -10.53 -8.59 -25.07
N GLY A 203 -11.46 -8.06 -24.26
CA GLY A 203 -12.38 -8.85 -23.43
C GLY A 203 -11.66 -9.58 -22.29
N SER A 204 -10.50 -9.08 -21.88
CA SER A 204 -9.70 -9.64 -20.79
C SER A 204 -10.28 -9.23 -19.43
N LYS A 205 -10.13 -10.11 -18.41
CA LYS A 205 -10.26 -9.68 -17.02
C LYS A 205 -9.11 -8.72 -16.67
N PHE A 206 -9.32 -7.89 -15.66
CA PHE A 206 -8.37 -6.85 -15.25
C PHE A 206 -8.00 -7.00 -13.78
N MET A 207 -6.73 -6.81 -13.43
CA MET A 207 -6.22 -6.84 -12.06
C MET A 207 -5.18 -5.75 -11.85
N VAL A 208 -5.25 -5.07 -10.71
CA VAL A 208 -4.18 -4.19 -10.23
C VAL A 208 -3.42 -4.90 -9.12
N LEU A 209 -2.10 -5.02 -9.29
CA LEU A 209 -1.22 -5.64 -8.30
C LEU A 209 -0.72 -4.59 -7.32
N HIS A 210 -1.07 -4.75 -6.05
CA HIS A 210 -0.66 -3.84 -4.98
C HIS A 210 0.57 -4.35 -4.23
N THR A 211 1.49 -3.44 -3.92
CA THR A 211 2.68 -3.71 -3.10
C THR A 211 2.45 -3.46 -1.60
N ALA A 212 1.35 -2.77 -1.24
CA ALA A 212 0.98 -2.39 0.13
C ALA A 212 -0.24 -3.18 0.61
N ALA A 213 -0.13 -3.90 1.73
CA ALA A 213 -1.20 -4.74 2.28
C ALA A 213 -2.45 -3.95 2.72
N GLY A 214 -2.27 -2.72 3.19
CA GLY A 214 -3.36 -1.84 3.62
C GLY A 214 -4.01 -1.02 2.49
N ARG A 215 -3.44 -1.02 1.26
CA ARG A 215 -3.82 -0.09 0.20
C ARG A 215 -5.26 -0.22 -0.27
N VAL A 216 -5.70 -1.43 -0.59
CA VAL A 216 -7.06 -1.64 -1.12
C VAL A 216 -8.10 -1.21 -0.09
N GLY A 217 -7.93 -1.62 1.17
CA GLY A 217 -8.84 -1.21 2.24
C GLY A 217 -8.85 0.30 2.49
N ALA A 218 -7.70 0.98 2.39
CA ALA A 218 -7.62 2.43 2.50
C ALA A 218 -8.31 3.15 1.32
N LEU A 219 -8.19 2.62 0.10
CA LEU A 219 -8.92 3.12 -1.08
C LEU A 219 -10.43 2.87 -0.96
N ASP A 220 -10.83 1.72 -0.45
CA ASP A 220 -12.25 1.35 -0.22
C ASP A 220 -12.96 2.33 0.73
N ILE A 221 -12.26 2.87 1.73
CA ILE A 221 -12.79 3.90 2.63
C ILE A 221 -12.57 5.33 2.13
N GLY A 222 -12.01 5.51 0.92
CA GLY A 222 -11.76 6.82 0.34
C GLY A 222 -10.64 7.61 1.04
N ALA A 223 -9.61 6.95 1.55
CA ALA A 223 -8.48 7.60 2.22
C ALA A 223 -7.46 8.13 1.18
N THR A 224 -7.87 9.14 0.42
CA THR A 224 -7.06 9.78 -0.63
C THR A 224 -7.24 11.29 -0.62
N ALA A 225 -6.16 12.01 -0.85
CA ALA A 225 -6.17 13.45 -1.05
C ALA A 225 -6.20 13.83 -2.52
N GLU A 226 -6.82 14.95 -2.85
CA GLU A 226 -6.74 15.51 -4.19
C GLU A 226 -5.29 15.90 -4.53
N GLY A 227 -4.83 15.57 -5.71
CA GLY A 227 -3.43 15.77 -6.13
C GLY A 227 -2.43 14.77 -5.57
N GLY A 228 -2.86 13.83 -4.72
CA GLY A 228 -2.01 12.78 -4.15
C GLY A 228 -1.10 13.25 -3.03
N VAL A 229 -0.10 12.43 -2.69
CA VAL A 229 0.75 12.62 -1.50
C VAL A 229 1.57 13.91 -1.55
N GLU A 230 2.06 14.32 -2.72
CA GLU A 230 2.83 15.56 -2.88
C GLU A 230 1.99 16.79 -2.51
N ALA A 231 0.77 16.89 -3.08
CA ALA A 231 -0.17 17.97 -2.78
C ALA A 231 -0.67 17.93 -1.32
N ALA A 232 -0.84 16.75 -0.76
CA ALA A 232 -1.24 16.57 0.63
C ALA A 232 -0.18 17.10 1.59
N LEU A 233 1.10 16.88 1.30
CA LEU A 233 2.22 17.32 2.14
C LEU A 233 2.66 18.77 1.87
N ASP A 234 2.38 19.33 0.69
CA ASP A 234 2.77 20.69 0.36
C ASP A 234 2.14 21.70 1.34
N GLY A 235 2.97 22.42 2.08
CA GLY A 235 2.52 23.40 3.09
C GLY A 235 1.78 22.80 4.29
N ALA A 236 1.84 21.50 4.53
CA ALA A 236 1.30 20.89 5.76
C ALA A 236 2.14 21.36 6.97
N ASP A 237 1.47 21.93 7.97
CA ASP A 237 2.12 22.35 9.23
C ASP A 237 2.05 21.26 10.29
N VAL A 238 1.06 20.36 10.21
CA VAL A 238 0.98 19.15 11.04
C VAL A 238 0.74 17.92 10.18
N VAL A 239 1.58 16.90 10.36
CA VAL A 239 1.45 15.60 9.70
C VAL A 239 1.22 14.52 10.74
N PHE A 240 0.08 13.84 10.67
CA PHE A 240 -0.15 12.61 11.41
C PHE A 240 0.30 11.43 10.56
N ASN A 241 1.45 10.85 10.89
CA ASN A 241 2.04 9.73 10.18
C ASN A 241 1.65 8.40 10.86
N LEU A 242 0.69 7.68 10.30
CA LEU A 242 0.27 6.36 10.77
C LEU A 242 1.05 5.29 9.97
N GLY A 243 2.24 4.95 10.47
CA GLY A 243 3.07 3.85 9.91
C GLY A 243 3.54 4.03 8.47
N ALA A 244 3.60 5.26 7.95
CA ALA A 244 4.15 5.55 6.63
C ALA A 244 5.66 5.84 6.75
N ASP A 245 6.46 4.79 6.78
CA ASP A 245 7.92 4.85 6.98
C ASP A 245 8.70 5.02 5.66
N GLU A 246 8.04 4.86 4.52
CA GLU A 246 8.65 4.88 3.20
C GLU A 246 8.72 6.30 2.61
N ILE A 247 8.06 7.29 3.23
CA ILE A 247 7.99 8.66 2.74
C ILE A 247 8.82 9.61 3.58
N ASP A 248 9.50 10.56 2.93
CA ASP A 248 10.21 11.64 3.59
C ASP A 248 9.29 12.83 3.82
N ILE A 249 9.16 13.25 5.08
CA ILE A 249 8.41 14.45 5.46
C ILE A 249 9.39 15.60 5.65
N ALA A 250 9.19 16.67 4.90
CA ALA A 250 10.05 17.85 4.92
C ALA A 250 10.19 18.48 6.33
N ALA A 251 11.28 19.21 6.53
CA ALA A 251 11.46 20.00 7.74
C ALA A 251 10.40 21.13 7.80
N GLY A 252 9.98 21.48 9.03
CA GLY A 252 9.01 22.57 9.28
C GLY A 252 7.64 22.06 9.75
N ALA A 253 7.16 20.91 9.27
CA ALA A 253 5.96 20.30 9.80
C ALA A 253 6.18 19.69 11.19
N PHE A 254 5.19 19.81 12.07
CA PHE A 254 5.13 19.02 13.30
C PHE A 254 4.62 17.63 12.97
N VAL A 255 5.40 16.59 13.31
CA VAL A 255 5.09 15.20 12.95
C VAL A 255 4.69 14.38 14.17
N ILE A 256 3.47 13.87 14.13
CA ILE A 256 2.96 12.87 15.07
C ILE A 256 3.14 11.51 14.38
N TYR A 257 3.98 10.63 14.91
CA TYR A 257 4.15 9.29 14.39
C TYR A 257 3.44 8.27 15.29
N GLN A 258 2.58 7.47 14.69
CA GLN A 258 1.98 6.31 15.33
C GLN A 258 2.42 5.06 14.58
N GLY A 259 3.15 4.17 15.25
CA GLY A 259 3.68 2.96 14.64
C GLY A 259 4.39 2.05 15.62
N SER A 260 4.89 0.92 15.13
CA SER A 260 5.41 -0.17 15.96
C SER A 260 6.93 -0.23 16.06
N HIS A 261 7.67 0.40 15.13
CA HIS A 261 9.12 0.29 15.00
C HIS A 261 9.81 1.66 14.95
N GLY A 262 11.02 1.71 15.51
CA GLY A 262 11.92 2.86 15.41
C GLY A 262 12.59 2.93 14.03
N ASP A 263 11.84 3.28 13.01
CA ASP A 263 12.29 3.45 11.64
C ASP A 263 12.23 4.93 11.21
N ARG A 264 12.27 5.23 9.93
CA ARG A 264 12.37 6.59 9.37
C ARG A 264 11.27 7.52 9.88
N GLY A 265 10.02 7.06 9.90
CA GLY A 265 8.90 7.83 10.43
C GLY A 265 9.08 8.22 11.90
N ALA A 266 9.50 7.28 12.75
CA ALA A 266 9.78 7.55 14.16
C ALA A 266 10.95 8.53 14.35
N HIS A 267 12.00 8.42 13.55
CA HIS A 267 13.15 9.32 13.62
C HIS A 267 12.80 10.77 13.25
N ARG A 268 11.84 10.96 12.34
CA ARG A 268 11.36 12.30 11.93
C ARG A 268 10.38 12.91 12.93
N ALA A 269 9.73 12.11 13.77
CA ALA A 269 8.62 12.53 14.62
C ALA A 269 9.00 13.53 15.70
N ASP A 270 8.06 14.40 16.04
CA ASP A 270 8.08 15.28 17.23
C ASP A 270 7.36 14.61 18.41
N VAL A 271 6.34 13.78 18.12
CA VAL A 271 5.67 12.90 19.08
C VAL A 271 5.59 11.50 18.51
N ILE A 272 5.92 10.50 19.33
CA ILE A 272 5.75 9.08 18.97
C ILE A 272 4.69 8.46 19.88
N LEU A 273 3.69 7.85 19.25
CA LEU A 273 2.64 7.06 19.89
C LEU A 273 2.88 5.58 19.54
N PRO A 274 3.43 4.77 20.48
CA PRO A 274 3.81 3.40 20.20
C PRO A 274 2.59 2.53 19.96
N ALA A 275 2.57 1.88 18.80
CA ALA A 275 1.44 1.08 18.37
C ALA A 275 1.78 -0.41 18.22
N ALA A 276 0.75 -1.25 18.23
CA ALA A 276 0.82 -2.65 17.88
C ALA A 276 1.29 -2.83 16.43
N ALA A 277 2.09 -3.86 16.18
CA ALA A 277 2.33 -4.35 14.82
C ALA A 277 1.12 -5.14 14.33
N TYR A 278 1.02 -5.36 13.00
CA TYR A 278 -0.13 -6.06 12.40
C TYR A 278 -0.40 -7.46 12.96
N THR A 279 0.61 -8.13 13.55
CA THR A 279 0.48 -9.43 14.22
C THR A 279 0.01 -9.33 15.67
N GLU A 280 -0.10 -8.14 16.23
CA GLU A 280 -0.36 -7.87 17.64
C GLU A 280 -1.73 -7.22 17.88
N GLU A 281 -2.52 -7.06 16.83
CA GLU A 281 -3.90 -6.57 16.89
C GLU A 281 -4.84 -7.44 16.04
N ASN A 282 -6.15 -7.39 16.32
CA ASN A 282 -7.14 -7.93 15.42
C ASN A 282 -7.46 -6.88 14.38
N ALA A 283 -7.35 -7.24 13.10
CA ALA A 283 -7.39 -6.27 12.01
C ALA A 283 -8.16 -6.79 10.80
N LEU A 284 -8.71 -5.89 10.01
CA LEU A 284 -9.29 -6.14 8.69
C LEU A 284 -8.32 -5.63 7.62
N PHE A 285 -8.05 -6.47 6.63
CA PHE A 285 -7.33 -6.11 5.42
C PHE A 285 -8.13 -6.52 4.19
N VAL A 286 -7.93 -5.82 3.08
CA VAL A 286 -8.52 -6.17 1.79
C VAL A 286 -7.40 -6.49 0.83
N ASN A 287 -7.41 -7.70 0.26
CA ASN A 287 -6.34 -8.14 -0.64
C ASN A 287 -6.48 -7.55 -2.05
N THR A 288 -5.54 -7.87 -2.95
CA THR A 288 -5.46 -7.30 -4.30
C THR A 288 -6.68 -7.61 -5.20
N GLU A 289 -7.42 -8.70 -4.91
CA GLU A 289 -8.66 -9.05 -5.61
C GLU A 289 -9.92 -8.48 -4.93
N GLY A 290 -9.75 -7.64 -3.89
CA GLY A 290 -10.86 -7.01 -3.19
C GLY A 290 -11.55 -7.89 -2.13
N ARG A 291 -10.91 -8.95 -1.66
CA ARG A 291 -11.40 -9.85 -0.60
C ARG A 291 -11.10 -9.28 0.77
N PRO A 292 -12.09 -8.90 1.58
CA PRO A 292 -11.89 -8.55 2.98
C PRO A 292 -11.50 -9.77 3.81
N GLN A 293 -10.44 -9.67 4.58
CA GLN A 293 -9.91 -10.79 5.39
C GLN A 293 -9.57 -10.32 6.80
N LEU A 294 -9.92 -11.16 7.80
CA LEU A 294 -9.59 -10.87 9.19
C LEU A 294 -8.23 -11.44 9.57
N ALA A 295 -7.34 -10.58 10.05
CA ALA A 295 -6.12 -10.96 10.74
C ALA A 295 -6.41 -11.08 12.23
N MET A 296 -6.15 -12.26 12.79
CA MET A 296 -6.30 -12.53 14.22
C MET A 296 -4.99 -12.24 14.94
N ARG A 297 -5.08 -11.57 16.08
CA ARG A 297 -3.94 -11.27 16.92
C ARG A 297 -3.18 -12.54 17.31
N ALA A 298 -1.89 -12.61 16.98
CA ALA A 298 -1.01 -13.74 17.29
C ALA A 298 -0.10 -13.46 18.51
N GLY A 299 0.07 -12.22 18.90
CA GLY A 299 0.94 -11.81 20.01
C GLY A 299 0.44 -10.55 20.70
N PHE A 300 1.30 -9.99 21.55
CA PHE A 300 1.01 -8.76 22.28
C PHE A 300 2.07 -7.71 21.98
N ALA A 301 1.64 -6.46 21.86
CA ALA A 301 2.54 -5.33 21.72
C ALA A 301 3.43 -5.19 22.98
N PRO A 302 4.70 -4.75 22.83
CA PRO A 302 5.63 -4.62 23.94
C PRO A 302 5.35 -3.39 24.80
N GLY A 303 5.69 -3.50 26.10
CA GLY A 303 5.66 -2.36 27.02
C GLY A 303 4.29 -1.71 27.14
N GLU A 304 4.25 -0.41 26.85
CA GLU A 304 3.05 0.42 26.91
C GLU A 304 2.34 0.60 25.56
N ALA A 305 2.84 -0.02 24.48
CA ALA A 305 2.22 0.09 23.16
C ALA A 305 0.77 -0.43 23.15
N LYS A 306 -0.08 0.20 22.32
CA LYS A 306 -1.53 -0.05 22.27
C LYS A 306 -1.96 -0.40 20.84
N GLU A 307 -3.14 -0.98 20.70
CA GLU A 307 -3.77 -1.18 19.39
C GLU A 307 -4.02 0.18 18.69
N ASN A 308 -3.81 0.22 17.39
CA ASN A 308 -3.88 1.46 16.62
C ASN A 308 -5.19 2.24 16.80
N TRP A 309 -6.33 1.54 16.72
CA TRP A 309 -7.65 2.15 16.87
C TRP A 309 -7.87 2.76 18.26
N ALA A 310 -7.31 2.13 19.30
CA ALA A 310 -7.46 2.59 20.69
C ALA A 310 -6.70 3.89 20.96
N ILE A 311 -5.52 4.04 20.35
CA ILE A 311 -4.72 5.28 20.40
C ILE A 311 -5.51 6.43 19.75
N LEU A 312 -6.04 6.20 18.54
CA LEU A 312 -6.83 7.19 17.81
C LEU A 312 -8.09 7.58 18.56
N ARG A 313 -8.77 6.60 19.18
CA ARG A 313 -9.95 6.86 20.03
C ARG A 313 -9.59 7.72 21.25
N ALA A 314 -8.48 7.42 21.93
CA ALA A 314 -8.03 8.21 23.08
C ALA A 314 -7.65 9.63 22.64
N LEU A 315 -6.86 9.79 21.59
CA LEU A 315 -6.45 11.09 21.05
C LEU A 315 -7.66 11.94 20.63
N SER A 316 -8.70 11.33 20.07
CA SER A 316 -9.92 12.05 19.69
C SER A 316 -10.62 12.73 20.87
N GLY A 317 -10.52 12.16 22.06
CA GLY A 317 -10.98 12.78 23.32
C GLY A 317 -10.18 14.03 23.66
N GLU A 318 -8.85 13.96 23.57
CA GLU A 318 -7.95 15.08 23.84
C GLU A 318 -8.12 16.22 22.82
N VAL A 319 -8.40 15.88 21.56
CA VAL A 319 -8.69 16.86 20.51
C VAL A 319 -10.07 17.53 20.72
N GLY A 320 -10.94 16.92 21.52
CA GLY A 320 -12.28 17.43 21.82
C GLY A 320 -13.37 17.00 20.82
N ARG A 321 -13.08 16.04 19.95
CA ARG A 321 -14.03 15.45 19.00
C ARG A 321 -13.97 13.93 19.07
N VAL A 322 -14.66 13.41 20.06
CA VAL A 322 -14.67 11.99 20.41
C VAL A 322 -15.20 11.12 19.27
N LEU A 323 -14.42 10.14 18.82
CA LEU A 323 -14.87 9.13 17.86
C LEU A 323 -15.96 8.24 18.49
N PRO A 324 -17.03 7.89 17.76
CA PRO A 324 -18.26 7.33 18.33
C PRO A 324 -18.18 5.81 18.61
N TYR A 325 -17.06 5.33 19.14
CA TYR A 325 -16.88 3.92 19.48
C TYR A 325 -15.90 3.74 20.65
N ASP A 326 -16.19 2.80 21.55
CA ASP A 326 -15.35 2.45 22.69
C ASP A 326 -14.82 1.00 22.63
N SER A 327 -15.09 0.30 21.53
CA SER A 327 -14.58 -1.05 21.27
C SER A 327 -14.36 -1.29 19.79
N LEU A 328 -13.50 -2.28 19.48
CA LEU A 328 -13.27 -2.70 18.08
C LEU A 328 -14.56 -3.18 17.39
N ALA A 329 -15.48 -3.79 18.13
CA ALA A 329 -16.77 -4.21 17.61
C ALA A 329 -17.63 -3.03 17.16
N GLN A 330 -17.70 -1.96 17.99
CA GLN A 330 -18.41 -0.74 17.64
C GLN A 330 -17.77 -0.02 16.46
N LEU A 331 -16.43 0.07 16.44
CA LEU A 331 -15.68 0.61 15.29
C LEU A 331 -16.04 -0.14 14.00
N ARG A 332 -15.99 -1.48 14.01
CA ARG A 332 -16.36 -2.30 12.85
C ARG A 332 -17.82 -2.12 12.45
N SER A 333 -18.73 -1.96 13.39
CA SER A 333 -20.13 -1.64 13.06
C SER A 333 -20.24 -0.33 12.29
N SER A 334 -19.56 0.73 12.76
CA SER A 334 -19.54 2.03 12.08
C SER A 334 -18.84 1.95 10.71
N LEU A 335 -17.76 1.18 10.62
CA LEU A 335 -17.03 0.93 9.36
C LEU A 335 -17.93 0.22 8.33
N ILE A 336 -18.63 -0.84 8.73
CA ILE A 336 -19.52 -1.61 7.85
C ILE A 336 -20.75 -0.81 7.46
N GLU A 337 -21.30 0.01 8.37
CA GLU A 337 -22.41 0.92 8.04
C GLU A 337 -22.00 1.90 6.92
N ALA A 338 -20.78 2.46 7.00
CA ALA A 338 -20.27 3.37 5.97
C ALA A 338 -19.82 2.67 4.69
N HIS A 339 -19.32 1.43 4.80
CA HIS A 339 -18.72 0.66 3.70
C HIS A 339 -19.22 -0.80 3.72
N PRO A 340 -20.48 -1.07 3.30
CA PRO A 340 -21.15 -2.37 3.48
C PRO A 340 -20.43 -3.57 2.83
N HIS A 341 -19.69 -3.37 1.74
CA HIS A 341 -18.92 -4.42 1.05
C HIS A 341 -17.82 -5.05 1.93
N LEU A 342 -17.37 -4.34 2.97
CA LEU A 342 -16.37 -4.86 3.93
C LEU A 342 -16.94 -5.91 4.89
N ALA A 343 -18.26 -6.11 4.92
CA ALA A 343 -18.91 -7.17 5.71
C ALA A 343 -18.74 -8.57 5.11
N ALA A 344 -18.45 -8.65 3.80
CA ALA A 344 -18.34 -9.92 3.08
C ALA A 344 -16.95 -10.56 3.31
N ILE A 345 -16.71 -10.98 4.57
CA ILE A 345 -15.43 -11.57 4.97
C ILE A 345 -15.18 -12.85 4.19
N ASP A 346 -13.96 -12.98 3.65
CA ASP A 346 -13.47 -14.09 2.81
C ASP A 346 -14.21 -14.25 1.47
N GLU A 347 -15.04 -13.27 1.07
CA GLU A 347 -15.72 -13.25 -0.22
C GLU A 347 -15.18 -12.11 -1.09
N VAL A 348 -15.22 -12.31 -2.41
CA VAL A 348 -14.91 -11.23 -3.38
C VAL A 348 -16.23 -10.63 -3.86
N ALA A 349 -16.46 -9.38 -3.49
CA ALA A 349 -17.62 -8.65 -4.01
C ALA A 349 -17.44 -8.38 -5.50
N GLU A 350 -18.49 -8.60 -6.29
CA GLU A 350 -18.51 -8.20 -7.70
C GLU A 350 -18.34 -6.68 -7.82
N ASN A 351 -17.50 -6.28 -8.77
CA ASN A 351 -17.29 -4.87 -9.11
C ASN A 351 -17.94 -4.57 -10.45
N GLU A 352 -18.72 -3.49 -10.50
CA GLU A 352 -19.18 -2.95 -11.77
C GLU A 352 -17.96 -2.43 -12.55
N TRP A 353 -17.82 -2.86 -13.81
CA TRP A 353 -16.75 -2.40 -14.67
C TRP A 353 -17.01 -0.96 -15.12
N THR A 354 -16.21 -0.04 -14.60
CA THR A 354 -16.29 1.40 -14.90
C THR A 354 -14.91 1.89 -15.34
N PRO A 355 -14.58 1.79 -16.64
CA PRO A 355 -13.27 2.21 -17.14
C PRO A 355 -13.10 3.72 -16.97
N LEU A 356 -11.86 4.14 -16.74
CA LEU A 356 -11.51 5.54 -16.63
C LEU A 356 -11.59 6.23 -17.99
N ALA A 357 -11.90 7.53 -17.98
CA ALA A 357 -11.81 8.35 -19.18
C ALA A 357 -10.36 8.31 -19.72
N LEU A 358 -10.22 8.07 -21.02
CA LEU A 358 -8.92 8.00 -21.67
C LEU A 358 -8.19 9.34 -21.58
N SER A 359 -6.91 9.26 -21.25
CA SER A 359 -5.99 10.38 -21.28
C SER A 359 -4.65 9.97 -21.90
N ASN A 360 -3.90 10.96 -22.37
CA ASN A 360 -2.63 10.72 -23.04
C ASN A 360 -1.55 10.36 -22.04
N MET A 361 -0.85 9.26 -22.29
CA MET A 361 0.37 8.90 -21.57
C MET A 361 1.53 9.83 -21.96
N GLY A 362 2.47 10.02 -21.05
CA GLY A 362 3.76 10.62 -21.35
C GLY A 362 4.69 9.68 -22.15
N GLU A 363 5.96 9.95 -22.08
CA GLU A 363 7.03 9.15 -22.68
C GLU A 363 7.91 8.51 -21.60
N GLY A 364 8.75 7.54 -22.02
CA GLY A 364 9.75 6.88 -21.17
C GLY A 364 9.33 5.52 -20.62
N ASP A 365 10.30 4.88 -20.00
CA ASP A 365 10.18 3.51 -19.50
C ASP A 365 9.33 3.43 -18.21
N PHE A 366 8.72 2.28 -17.99
CA PHE A 366 8.15 1.91 -16.69
C PHE A 366 9.27 1.58 -15.71
N VAL A 367 9.10 2.02 -14.48
CA VAL A 367 10.07 1.77 -13.40
C VAL A 367 9.61 0.60 -12.53
N THR A 368 10.54 -0.09 -11.90
CA THR A 368 10.22 -1.12 -10.90
C THR A 368 9.68 -0.48 -9.63
N ALA A 369 8.52 -0.94 -9.16
CA ALA A 369 7.90 -0.41 -7.94
C ALA A 369 8.68 -0.77 -6.68
N LEU A 370 9.24 -1.96 -6.63
CA LEU A 370 9.94 -2.48 -5.46
C LEU A 370 11.45 -2.33 -5.63
N ARG A 371 12.05 -1.41 -4.86
CA ARG A 371 13.49 -1.14 -4.92
C ARG A 371 14.36 -2.20 -4.23
N ASP A 372 13.85 -2.80 -3.17
CA ASP A 372 14.54 -3.83 -2.39
C ASP A 372 13.54 -4.83 -1.83
N PHE A 373 13.55 -6.03 -2.40
CA PHE A 373 12.66 -7.12 -2.03
C PHE A 373 12.75 -7.49 -0.53
N TYR A 374 13.93 -7.37 0.06
CA TYR A 374 14.17 -7.78 1.43
C TYR A 374 13.84 -6.71 2.47
N LEU A 375 13.84 -5.43 2.09
CA LEU A 375 13.69 -4.29 3.00
C LEU A 375 12.41 -3.48 2.76
N SER A 376 11.33 -4.13 2.34
CA SER A 376 10.11 -3.51 1.85
C SER A 376 9.23 -2.85 2.92
N ASN A 377 9.49 -3.04 4.21
CA ASN A 377 8.69 -2.48 5.30
C ASN A 377 9.52 -2.36 6.60
N PRO A 378 9.08 -1.62 7.63
CA PRO A 378 9.87 -1.38 8.84
C PRO A 378 10.20 -2.66 9.62
N ILE A 379 9.35 -3.67 9.60
CA ILE A 379 9.62 -4.96 10.25
C ILE A 379 10.75 -5.71 9.54
N ALA A 380 10.72 -5.72 8.21
CA ALA A 380 11.78 -6.33 7.40
C ALA A 380 13.12 -5.57 7.59
N ARG A 381 13.08 -4.23 7.63
CA ARG A 381 14.27 -3.40 7.87
C ARG A 381 14.86 -3.58 9.28
N ALA A 382 14.04 -3.92 10.26
CA ALA A 382 14.52 -4.25 11.61
C ALA A 382 15.17 -5.64 11.71
N SER A 383 15.01 -6.51 10.70
CA SER A 383 15.60 -7.84 10.67
C SER A 383 17.06 -7.82 10.17
N SER A 384 17.99 -8.30 10.98
CA SER A 384 19.40 -8.44 10.57
C SER A 384 19.56 -9.45 9.44
N LEU A 385 18.74 -10.51 9.42
CA LEU A 385 18.79 -11.52 8.39
C LEU A 385 18.32 -10.95 7.03
N MET A 386 17.26 -10.14 7.03
CA MET A 386 16.79 -9.47 5.80
C MET A 386 17.81 -8.45 5.29
N ALA A 387 18.49 -7.72 6.18
CA ALA A 387 19.59 -6.81 5.82
C ALA A 387 20.77 -7.57 5.20
N GLU A 388 21.13 -8.73 5.72
CA GLU A 388 22.18 -9.59 5.16
C GLU A 388 21.77 -10.10 3.75
N LEU A 389 20.55 -10.58 3.57
CA LEU A 389 20.04 -11.04 2.27
C LEU A 389 20.00 -9.90 1.23
N SER A 390 19.60 -8.70 1.63
CA SER A 390 19.67 -7.52 0.76
C SER A 390 21.10 -7.23 0.31
N SER A 391 22.06 -7.31 1.22
CA SER A 391 23.49 -7.08 0.91
C SER A 391 24.04 -8.13 -0.05
N LEU A 392 23.71 -9.41 0.16
CA LEU A 392 24.12 -10.51 -0.72
C LEU A 392 23.51 -10.38 -2.12
N ALA A 393 22.23 -10.04 -2.23
CA ALA A 393 21.58 -9.83 -3.53
C ALA A 393 22.22 -8.68 -4.32
N LYS A 394 22.54 -7.56 -3.64
CA LYS A 394 23.23 -6.42 -4.27
C LYS A 394 24.63 -6.79 -4.75
N ALA A 395 25.38 -7.59 -3.99
CA ALA A 395 26.70 -8.05 -4.39
C ALA A 395 26.63 -8.94 -5.64
N GLN A 396 25.69 -9.89 -5.68
CA GLN A 396 25.49 -10.76 -6.84
C GLN A 396 25.12 -9.97 -8.11
N ASN A 397 24.23 -8.99 -8.02
CA ASN A 397 23.86 -8.15 -9.15
C ASN A 397 25.05 -7.32 -9.66
N THR A 398 25.92 -6.84 -8.76
CA THR A 398 27.12 -6.09 -9.14
C THR A 398 28.13 -6.98 -9.88
N GLU A 399 28.29 -8.23 -9.45
CA GLU A 399 29.17 -9.19 -10.12
C GLU A 399 28.65 -9.59 -11.51
N GLN A 400 27.33 -9.74 -11.69
CA GLN A 400 26.72 -10.04 -12.99
C GLN A 400 26.93 -8.89 -13.97
N VAL A 401 26.67 -7.64 -13.55
CA VAL A 401 26.89 -6.44 -14.41
C VAL A 401 28.36 -6.24 -14.76
N ALA A 402 29.30 -6.65 -13.90
CA ALA A 402 30.72 -6.55 -14.18
C ALA A 402 31.23 -7.68 -15.10
N ALA A 403 30.47 -8.75 -15.31
CA ALA A 403 30.79 -9.89 -16.14
C ALA A 403 30.21 -9.81 -17.57
N GLU A 404 29.24 -8.91 -17.82
CA GLU A 404 28.70 -8.51 -19.12
C GLU A 404 29.52 -7.37 -19.75
#